data_2a50fc680c2962ab9a264e9df423af4f
#
_entry.id   2a50fc680c2962ab9a264e9df423af4f
#
_cell.length_a   1.000
_cell.length_b   1.000
_cell.length_c   1.000
_cell.angle_alpha   90.00
_cell.angle_beta   90.00
_cell.angle_gamma   90.00
#
_symmetry.space_group_name_H-M   'P 1'
#
loop_
_entity.id
_entity.type
_entity.pdbx_description
1 polymer ?
#
loop_
_entity_poly.entity_id
_entity_poly.type
_entity_poly.pdbx_seq_one_letter_code
_entity_poly.pdbx_strand_id
1 'polypeptide(L)'
;MKNSFIISVFFLLVNCSTTNAVVEIQDPKFESMTFDAVTKNLVFEGDFPKHFTKLSNQWFHNKVKINGFEGNMIFTLKNYFEQSSKISDGRKIDITVEFQVVLEKSSLSQKKVIKGKVNSFSTLTGNFSLSEFDQLIIKTQTDLILRLSRDLKSKI
;
A
#
# COMPACT_ATOMS: atom_id res chain seq x y z
N MET A 1 -35.57 -20.46 -67.18
CA MET A 1 -34.24 -20.09 -66.55
C MET A 1 -34.49 -19.17 -65.36
N LYS A 2 -34.41 -19.69 -64.12
CA LYS A 2 -34.63 -18.92 -62.88
C LYS A 2 -33.29 -18.81 -62.20
N ASN A 3 -32.72 -17.62 -62.19
CA ASN A 3 -31.50 -17.32 -61.43
C ASN A 3 -31.88 -17.05 -59.98
N SER A 4 -31.44 -17.97 -59.11
CA SER A 4 -31.57 -17.83 -57.68
C SER A 4 -30.33 -17.12 -57.17
N PHE A 5 -30.50 -15.86 -56.66
CA PHE A 5 -29.44 -15.05 -56.11
C PHE A 5 -29.37 -15.35 -54.62
N ILE A 6 -28.35 -16.09 -54.19
CA ILE A 6 -28.10 -16.40 -52.78
C ILE A 6 -27.30 -15.23 -52.21
N ILE A 7 -27.93 -14.40 -51.38
CA ILE A 7 -27.27 -13.35 -50.61
C ILE A 7 -26.73 -14.01 -49.35
N SER A 8 -25.40 -14.22 -49.33
CA SER A 8 -24.68 -14.67 -48.12
C SER A 8 -24.44 -13.46 -47.19
N VAL A 9 -25.22 -13.40 -46.13
CA VAL A 9 -25.01 -12.39 -45.08
C VAL A 9 -23.87 -12.87 -44.17
N PHE A 10 -22.72 -12.23 -44.34
CA PHE A 10 -21.56 -12.49 -43.48
C PHE A 10 -21.76 -11.70 -42.18
N PHE A 11 -22.19 -12.38 -41.12
CA PHE A 11 -22.18 -11.82 -39.75
C PHE A 11 -20.74 -11.73 -39.26
N LEU A 12 -20.15 -10.54 -39.34
CA LEU A 12 -18.92 -10.20 -38.63
C LEU A 12 -19.24 -10.07 -37.12
N LEU A 13 -19.01 -11.16 -36.40
CA LEU A 13 -18.95 -11.09 -34.94
C LEU A 13 -17.69 -10.32 -34.53
N VAL A 14 -17.88 -9.03 -34.26
CA VAL A 14 -16.86 -8.22 -33.59
C VAL A 14 -16.78 -8.72 -32.14
N ASN A 15 -15.86 -9.65 -31.90
CA ASN A 15 -15.47 -9.98 -30.54
C ASN A 15 -14.78 -8.75 -29.90
N CYS A 16 -15.56 -7.96 -29.17
CA CYS A 16 -15.00 -6.99 -28.23
C CYS A 16 -14.35 -7.77 -27.08
N SER A 17 -13.10 -8.15 -27.27
CA SER A 17 -12.26 -8.62 -26.17
C SER A 17 -11.97 -7.40 -25.29
N THR A 18 -12.74 -7.20 -24.24
CA THR A 18 -12.34 -6.36 -23.13
C THR A 18 -11.15 -7.04 -22.46
N THR A 19 -9.96 -6.72 -22.93
CA THR A 19 -8.73 -7.02 -22.19
C THR A 19 -8.79 -6.18 -20.91
N ASN A 20 -9.26 -6.79 -19.83
CA ASN A 20 -9.00 -6.31 -18.51
C ASN A 20 -7.47 -6.36 -18.35
N ALA A 21 -6.83 -5.22 -18.54
CA ALA A 21 -5.43 -5.06 -18.15
C ALA A 21 -5.38 -5.26 -16.63
N VAL A 22 -5.09 -6.48 -16.21
CA VAL A 22 -4.67 -6.75 -14.83
C VAL A 22 -3.36 -6.01 -14.70
N VAL A 23 -3.41 -4.85 -14.07
CA VAL A 23 -2.20 -4.14 -13.64
C VAL A 23 -1.57 -5.05 -12.60
N GLU A 24 -0.60 -5.85 -13.06
CA GLU A 24 0.25 -6.63 -12.18
C GLU A 24 0.97 -5.63 -11.29
N ILE A 25 0.50 -5.48 -10.06
CA ILE A 25 1.17 -4.66 -9.05
C ILE A 25 2.48 -5.41 -8.78
N GLN A 26 3.55 -5.00 -9.46
CA GLN A 26 4.88 -5.51 -9.17
C GLN A 26 5.10 -5.35 -7.67
N ASP A 27 5.48 -6.45 -7.01
CA ASP A 27 5.76 -6.44 -5.58
C ASP A 27 6.70 -5.26 -5.27
N PRO A 28 6.24 -4.28 -4.49
CA PRO A 28 7.05 -3.12 -4.21
C PRO A 28 8.33 -3.60 -3.53
N LYS A 29 9.49 -3.20 -4.06
CA LYS A 29 10.80 -3.58 -3.52
C LYS A 29 11.01 -2.92 -2.16
N PHE A 30 10.35 -3.45 -1.14
CA PHE A 30 10.58 -3.05 0.24
C PHE A 30 11.97 -3.52 0.68
N GLU A 31 12.76 -2.61 1.23
CA GLU A 31 14.02 -2.95 1.85
C GLU A 31 13.81 -3.61 3.21
N SER A 32 14.64 -4.60 3.52
CA SER A 32 14.63 -5.22 4.84
C SER A 32 15.40 -4.36 5.83
N MET A 33 14.95 -4.37 7.08
CA MET A 33 15.60 -3.72 8.22
C MET A 33 15.65 -4.69 9.40
N THR A 34 16.68 -4.57 10.24
CA THR A 34 16.89 -5.46 11.37
C THR A 34 16.99 -4.67 12.66
N PHE A 35 16.29 -5.15 13.68
CA PHE A 35 16.29 -4.56 15.01
C PHE A 35 16.88 -5.54 16.02
N ASP A 36 17.59 -4.99 17.00
CA ASP A 36 18.14 -5.74 18.12
C ASP A 36 17.05 -5.97 19.19
N ALA A 37 16.25 -7.02 18.97
CA ALA A 37 15.16 -7.47 19.85
C ALA A 37 14.91 -8.97 19.65
N VAL A 38 14.30 -9.62 20.65
CA VAL A 38 13.87 -11.03 20.60
C VAL A 38 12.45 -11.16 20.08
N THR A 39 11.58 -10.21 20.41
CA THR A 39 10.20 -10.20 19.96
C THR A 39 9.87 -8.94 19.21
N LYS A 40 8.91 -9.03 18.29
CA LYS A 40 8.34 -7.87 17.57
C LYS A 40 6.82 -7.97 17.52
N ASN A 41 6.16 -6.84 17.69
CA ASN A 41 4.72 -6.74 17.57
C ASN A 41 4.32 -5.50 16.77
N LEU A 42 3.28 -5.64 15.93
CA LEU A 42 2.67 -4.54 15.19
C LEU A 42 1.30 -4.22 15.79
N VAL A 43 1.11 -2.97 16.16
CA VAL A 43 -0.11 -2.44 16.79
C VAL A 43 -0.72 -1.37 15.90
N PHE A 44 -2.03 -1.36 15.77
CA PHE A 44 -2.80 -0.31 15.09
C PHE A 44 -3.61 0.44 16.14
N GLU A 45 -3.40 1.74 16.27
CA GLU A 45 -4.18 2.64 17.14
C GLU A 45 -5.13 3.49 16.31
N GLY A 46 -6.43 3.20 16.39
CA GLY A 46 -7.50 3.83 15.61
C GLY A 46 -7.99 2.97 14.44
N ASP A 47 -8.77 3.60 13.57
CA ASP A 47 -9.40 2.93 12.43
C ASP A 47 -8.48 2.94 11.21
N PHE A 48 -8.27 1.76 10.63
CA PHE A 48 -7.46 1.57 9.43
C PHE A 48 -8.22 0.79 8.37
N PRO A 49 -8.12 1.15 7.08
CA PRO A 49 -8.69 0.37 6.00
C PRO A 49 -8.14 -1.06 5.98
N LYS A 50 -9.00 -2.05 5.70
CA LYS A 50 -8.59 -3.47 5.67
C LYS A 50 -7.41 -3.74 4.74
N HIS A 51 -7.39 -3.09 3.58
CA HIS A 51 -6.30 -3.27 2.62
C HIS A 51 -4.97 -2.74 3.20
N PHE A 52 -4.97 -1.55 3.79
CA PHE A 52 -3.78 -0.97 4.40
C PHE A 52 -3.27 -1.82 5.57
N THR A 53 -4.18 -2.31 6.42
CA THR A 53 -3.82 -3.22 7.54
C THR A 53 -3.17 -4.50 7.03
N LYS A 54 -3.73 -5.12 5.97
CA LYS A 54 -3.16 -6.33 5.35
C LYS A 54 -1.77 -6.06 4.79
N LEU A 55 -1.60 -4.98 4.04
CA LEU A 55 -0.33 -4.58 3.44
C LEU A 55 0.74 -4.28 4.50
N SER A 56 0.38 -3.55 5.56
CA SER A 56 1.27 -3.24 6.67
C SER A 56 1.72 -4.49 7.42
N ASN A 57 0.81 -5.45 7.67
CA ASN A 57 1.16 -6.73 8.29
C ASN A 57 2.13 -7.52 7.40
N GLN A 58 1.88 -7.64 6.11
CA GLN A 58 2.76 -8.33 5.16
C GLN A 58 4.15 -7.69 5.13
N TRP A 59 4.22 -6.36 5.02
CA TRP A 59 5.48 -5.63 5.07
C TRP A 59 6.22 -5.89 6.39
N PHE A 60 5.54 -5.73 7.52
CA PHE A 60 6.14 -5.89 8.85
C PHE A 60 6.71 -7.30 9.06
N HIS A 61 5.95 -8.34 8.72
CA HIS A 61 6.41 -9.72 8.87
C HIS A 61 7.59 -10.05 7.95
N ASN A 62 7.55 -9.57 6.71
CA ASN A 62 8.51 -9.95 5.69
C ASN A 62 9.79 -9.10 5.70
N LYS A 63 9.70 -7.82 6.09
CA LYS A 63 10.80 -6.86 5.91
C LYS A 63 11.38 -6.33 7.23
N VAL A 64 10.60 -6.32 8.31
CA VAL A 64 11.11 -5.99 9.63
C VAL A 64 11.62 -7.26 10.29
N LYS A 65 12.92 -7.38 10.42
CA LYS A 65 13.61 -8.54 11.02
C LYS A 65 14.07 -8.18 12.44
N ILE A 66 14.19 -9.20 13.26
CA ILE A 66 14.78 -9.10 14.60
C ILE A 66 15.97 -10.03 14.68
N ASN A 67 17.04 -9.56 15.33
CA ASN A 67 18.25 -10.34 15.57
C ASN A 67 18.90 -9.84 16.87
N GLY A 68 18.34 -10.26 18.00
CA GLY A 68 18.83 -9.90 19.33
C GLY A 68 18.66 -11.05 20.30
N PHE A 69 19.30 -10.93 21.46
CA PHE A 69 19.23 -11.92 22.54
C PHE A 69 18.26 -11.51 23.66
N GLU A 70 17.83 -10.25 23.66
CA GLU A 70 16.91 -9.71 24.64
C GLU A 70 16.11 -8.53 24.06
N GLY A 71 15.04 -8.15 24.78
CA GLY A 71 14.25 -6.97 24.49
C GLY A 71 13.07 -7.22 23.57
N ASN A 72 12.15 -6.27 23.62
CA ASN A 72 10.91 -6.29 22.86
C ASN A 72 10.83 -5.08 21.94
N MET A 73 10.32 -5.28 20.74
CA MET A 73 10.00 -4.23 19.79
C MET A 73 8.49 -4.12 19.62
N ILE A 74 7.97 -2.93 19.88
CA ILE A 74 6.57 -2.59 19.58
C ILE A 74 6.58 -1.54 18.49
N PHE A 75 5.96 -1.88 17.36
CA PHE A 75 5.75 -0.98 16.24
C PHE A 75 4.28 -0.56 16.23
N THR A 76 4.01 0.71 16.44
CA THR A 76 2.65 1.25 16.46
C THR A 76 2.43 2.13 15.24
N LEU A 77 1.35 1.86 14.50
CA LEU A 77 0.79 2.75 13.48
C LEU A 77 -0.42 3.45 14.07
N LYS A 78 -0.53 4.76 13.86
CA LYS A 78 -1.60 5.59 14.41
C LYS A 78 -1.93 6.78 13.53
N ASN A 79 -3.07 7.43 13.80
CA ASN A 79 -3.49 8.66 13.13
C ASN A 79 -3.48 8.50 11.59
N TYR A 80 -4.03 7.35 11.11
CA TYR A 80 -4.26 7.17 9.67
C TYR A 80 -5.31 8.19 9.22
N PHE A 81 -4.99 8.93 8.18
CA PHE A 81 -5.89 9.88 7.58
C PHE A 81 -5.82 9.77 6.06
N GLU A 82 -6.99 9.59 5.44
CA GLU A 82 -7.14 9.50 3.99
C GLU A 82 -8.13 10.55 3.52
N GLN A 83 -7.74 11.38 2.57
CA GLN A 83 -8.57 12.42 2.00
C GLN A 83 -8.53 12.37 0.47
N SER A 84 -9.71 12.41 -0.12
CA SER A 84 -9.89 12.62 -1.56
C SER A 84 -10.34 14.05 -1.82
N SER A 85 -9.68 14.74 -2.74
CA SER A 85 -10.03 16.08 -3.19
C SER A 85 -10.20 16.14 -4.71
N LYS A 86 -11.14 16.98 -5.18
CA LYS A 86 -11.31 17.28 -6.60
C LYS A 86 -10.22 18.27 -7.02
N ILE A 87 -9.61 18.01 -8.15
CA ILE A 87 -8.69 18.93 -8.84
C ILE A 87 -9.31 19.35 -10.17
N SER A 88 -8.69 20.29 -10.89
CA SER A 88 -9.22 20.86 -12.13
C SER A 88 -9.63 19.80 -13.16
N ASP A 89 -8.86 18.75 -13.31
CA ASP A 89 -9.09 17.66 -14.26
C ASP A 89 -8.90 16.29 -13.57
N GLY A 90 -9.70 15.99 -12.52
CA GLY A 90 -9.64 14.70 -11.88
C GLY A 90 -9.76 14.70 -10.36
N ARG A 91 -9.04 13.78 -9.73
CA ARG A 91 -9.00 13.62 -8.28
C ARG A 91 -7.58 13.42 -7.76
N LYS A 92 -7.36 13.90 -6.54
CA LYS A 92 -6.15 13.68 -5.76
C LYS A 92 -6.51 12.89 -4.50
N ILE A 93 -5.71 11.91 -4.17
CA ILE A 93 -5.74 11.19 -2.89
C ILE A 93 -4.51 11.60 -2.10
N ASP A 94 -4.71 12.01 -0.86
CA ASP A 94 -3.66 12.25 0.12
C ASP A 94 -3.85 11.27 1.27
N ILE A 95 -2.79 10.55 1.67
CA ILE A 95 -2.82 9.62 2.79
C ILE A 95 -1.65 9.96 3.72
N THR A 96 -1.95 9.99 5.01
CA THR A 96 -0.96 10.25 6.06
C THR A 96 -1.08 9.19 7.15
N VAL A 97 0.05 8.79 7.73
CA VAL A 97 0.11 7.93 8.90
C VAL A 97 1.27 8.33 9.79
N GLU A 98 1.08 8.20 11.09
CA GLU A 98 2.14 8.33 12.08
C GLU A 98 2.57 6.95 12.55
N PHE A 99 3.86 6.81 12.87
CA PHE A 99 4.39 5.60 13.45
C PHE A 99 5.25 5.87 14.67
N GLN A 100 5.32 4.88 15.54
CA GLN A 100 6.20 4.84 16.68
C GLN A 100 6.81 3.46 16.83
N VAL A 101 8.12 3.39 16.99
CA VAL A 101 8.83 2.16 17.34
C VAL A 101 9.40 2.31 18.73
N VAL A 102 9.09 1.39 19.61
CA VAL A 102 9.62 1.31 20.96
C VAL A 102 10.46 0.04 21.07
N LEU A 103 11.71 0.21 21.40
CA LEU A 103 12.64 -0.89 21.71
C LEU A 103 12.94 -0.83 23.20
N GLU A 104 12.60 -1.87 23.93
CA GLU A 104 12.80 -1.99 25.37
C GLU A 104 13.72 -3.17 25.67
N LYS A 105 14.83 -2.92 26.38
CA LYS A 105 15.75 -3.95 26.87
C LYS A 105 15.71 -3.99 28.40
N SER A 106 15.34 -5.16 28.93
CA SER A 106 15.12 -5.33 30.37
C SER A 106 16.42 -5.25 31.18
N SER A 107 17.52 -5.81 30.65
CA SER A 107 18.80 -5.89 31.37
C SER A 107 19.45 -4.53 31.64
N LEU A 108 19.19 -3.54 30.77
CA LEU A 108 19.82 -2.23 30.85
C LEU A 108 18.84 -1.11 31.24
N SER A 109 17.57 -1.41 31.50
CA SER A 109 16.49 -0.43 31.65
C SER A 109 16.48 0.60 30.50
N GLN A 110 16.94 0.20 29.31
CA GLN A 110 17.06 1.08 28.15
C GLN A 110 15.80 1.01 27.31
N LYS A 111 15.33 2.21 26.95
CA LYS A 111 14.21 2.40 26.06
C LYS A 111 14.60 3.34 24.92
N LYS A 112 14.64 2.85 23.70
CA LYS A 112 14.79 3.65 22.49
C LYS A 112 13.42 3.87 21.86
N VAL A 113 13.08 5.11 21.53
CA VAL A 113 11.82 5.47 20.88
C VAL A 113 12.13 6.19 19.57
N ILE A 114 11.62 5.66 18.47
CA ILE A 114 11.70 6.25 17.14
C ILE A 114 10.28 6.65 16.74
N LYS A 115 10.08 7.87 16.27
CA LYS A 115 8.78 8.37 15.83
C LYS A 115 8.91 9.00 14.45
N GLY A 116 7.82 8.94 13.68
CA GLY A 116 7.74 9.60 12.39
C GLY A 116 6.31 9.80 11.95
N LYS A 117 6.19 10.66 10.93
CA LYS A 117 4.95 10.89 10.20
C LYS A 117 5.29 10.87 8.73
N VAL A 118 4.56 10.07 7.97
CA VAL A 118 4.75 9.94 6.54
C VAL A 118 3.45 10.25 5.81
N ASN A 119 3.60 10.82 4.63
CA ASN A 119 2.47 11.07 3.72
C ASN A 119 2.79 10.55 2.34
N SER A 120 1.74 10.19 1.61
CA SER A 120 1.81 9.89 0.19
C SER A 120 0.60 10.49 -0.51
N PHE A 121 0.77 10.86 -1.76
CA PHE A 121 -0.34 11.31 -2.59
C PHE A 121 -0.23 10.74 -3.99
N SER A 122 -1.38 10.61 -4.64
CA SER A 122 -1.48 10.27 -6.05
C SER A 122 -2.62 11.06 -6.69
N THR A 123 -2.53 11.28 -8.00
CA THR A 123 -3.55 11.98 -8.78
C THR A 123 -4.04 11.09 -9.92
N LEU A 124 -5.31 11.22 -10.23
CA LEU A 124 -5.95 10.61 -11.40
C LEU A 124 -6.61 11.71 -12.20
N THR A 125 -6.25 11.82 -13.48
CA THR A 125 -6.72 12.87 -14.38
C THR A 125 -7.63 12.31 -15.46
N GLY A 126 -8.51 13.17 -16.00
CA GLY A 126 -9.46 12.80 -17.04
C GLY A 126 -10.67 12.01 -16.53
N ASN A 127 -11.33 11.29 -17.44
CA ASN A 127 -12.44 10.41 -17.10
C ASN A 127 -11.90 9.08 -16.59
N PHE A 128 -12.35 8.67 -15.42
CA PHE A 128 -11.93 7.43 -14.77
C PHE A 128 -13.11 6.68 -14.17
N SER A 129 -12.97 5.38 -14.08
CA SER A 129 -13.90 4.46 -13.43
C SER A 129 -13.68 4.41 -11.92
N LEU A 130 -14.67 3.88 -11.19
CA LEU A 130 -14.51 3.59 -9.76
C LEU A 130 -13.36 2.61 -9.50
N SER A 131 -13.18 1.62 -10.38
CA SER A 131 -12.09 0.64 -10.24
C SER A 131 -10.71 1.29 -10.37
N GLU A 132 -10.52 2.24 -11.28
CA GLU A 132 -9.26 2.98 -11.40
C GLU A 132 -9.01 3.86 -10.17
N PHE A 133 -10.07 4.42 -9.60
CA PHE A 133 -9.97 5.18 -8.38
C PHE A 133 -9.57 4.31 -7.17
N ASP A 134 -10.17 3.12 -7.02
CA ASP A 134 -9.79 2.15 -5.98
C ASP A 134 -8.34 1.69 -6.14
N GLN A 135 -7.88 1.45 -7.37
CA GLN A 135 -6.48 1.11 -7.65
C GLN A 135 -5.54 2.26 -7.29
N LEU A 136 -5.95 3.52 -7.49
CA LEU A 136 -5.19 4.68 -7.08
C LEU A 136 -5.00 4.72 -5.55
N ILE A 137 -6.05 4.43 -4.79
CA ILE A 137 -5.98 4.35 -3.32
C ILE A 137 -4.98 3.26 -2.91
N ILE A 138 -5.11 2.07 -3.48
CA ILE A 138 -4.22 0.93 -3.20
C ILE A 138 -2.75 1.29 -3.50
N LYS A 139 -2.50 1.90 -4.65
CA LYS A 139 -1.17 2.38 -5.03
C LYS A 139 -0.63 3.40 -4.03
N THR A 140 -1.45 4.39 -3.65
CA THR A 140 -1.06 5.43 -2.69
C THR A 140 -0.74 4.84 -1.32
N GLN A 141 -1.49 3.85 -0.85
CA GLN A 141 -1.22 3.12 0.38
C GLN A 141 0.09 2.34 0.29
N THR A 142 0.39 1.72 -0.86
CA THR A 142 1.65 1.01 -1.10
C THR A 142 2.84 1.98 -1.05
N ASP A 143 2.74 3.11 -1.71
CA ASP A 143 3.75 4.16 -1.70
C ASP A 143 3.97 4.74 -0.30
N LEU A 144 2.90 4.82 0.50
CA LEU A 144 2.98 5.26 1.89
C LEU A 144 3.85 4.30 2.73
N ILE A 145 3.64 2.98 2.61
CA ILE A 145 4.47 1.98 3.30
C ILE A 145 5.93 2.02 2.81
N LEU A 146 6.16 2.26 1.53
CA LEU A 146 7.53 2.45 1.00
C LEU A 146 8.22 3.66 1.64
N ARG A 147 7.53 4.78 1.75
CA ARG A 147 8.04 6.00 2.41
C ARG A 147 8.28 5.77 3.90
N LEU A 148 7.35 5.09 4.58
CA LEU A 148 7.50 4.71 5.99
C LEU A 148 8.75 3.83 6.18
N SER A 149 8.95 2.84 5.32
CA SER A 149 10.13 1.95 5.37
C SER A 149 11.44 2.73 5.23
N ARG A 150 11.50 3.70 4.30
CA ARG A 150 12.68 4.55 4.08
C ARG A 150 12.93 5.50 5.26
N ASP A 151 11.88 6.17 5.75
CA ASP A 151 11.98 7.10 6.88
C ASP A 151 12.43 6.36 8.14
N LEU A 152 11.88 5.19 8.40
CA LEU A 152 12.29 4.35 9.52
C LEU A 152 13.76 3.92 9.40
N LYS A 153 14.18 3.46 8.21
CA LYS A 153 15.56 3.02 7.94
C LYS A 153 16.57 4.15 8.16
N SER A 154 16.21 5.39 7.86
CA SER A 154 17.09 6.54 8.06
C SER A 154 17.28 6.92 9.53
N LYS A 155 16.47 6.37 10.45
CA LYS A 155 16.47 6.69 11.90
C LYS A 155 17.03 5.57 12.79
N ILE A 156 17.35 4.42 12.18
CA ILE A 156 17.93 3.27 12.89
C ILE A 156 19.43 3.39 12.95
#